data_5efc76a9b3ebfcc3e1ef4f43915ba583
#
_entry.id   5efc76a9b3ebfcc3e1ef4f43915ba583
#
_cell.length_a   1.000
_cell.length_b   1.000
_cell.length_c   1.000
_cell.angle_alpha   90.00
_cell.angle_beta   90.00
_cell.angle_gamma   90.00
#
_symmetry.space_group_name_H-M   'P 1'
#
loop_
_entity.id
_entity.type
_entity.pdbx_description
1 polymer ?
#
loop_
_entity_poly.entity_id
_entity_poly.type
_entity_poly.pdbx_seq_one_letter_code
_entity_poly.pdbx_strand_id
1 'polypeptide(L)'
;MTYSICYIVPPHILREIAKKGNNSQRAWALQTLTISEQFRGRREVVSLMPTVFAVAGEKRRTVYDAKSGYVLPGTLVRGEGDPSTGDVAVDEAYDGLGATYDLYKSVFDRNSIDDRGMRLDSTVHYGANYDNAFWNGSQMVFGDGDGEIFQRFTKSIDVI
;
A
#
# COMPACT_ATOMS: atom_id res chain seq x y z
N MET A 1 -14.34 -13.16 -8.55
CA MET A 1 -14.16 -11.70 -8.77
C MET A 1 -12.70 -11.45 -9.08
N THR A 2 -12.40 -10.90 -10.24
CA THR A 2 -11.02 -10.57 -10.63
C THR A 2 -10.64 -9.26 -9.92
N TYR A 3 -9.80 -9.31 -8.90
CA TYR A 3 -9.32 -8.11 -8.22
C TYR A 3 -8.40 -7.33 -9.17
N SER A 4 -8.82 -6.15 -9.55
CA SER A 4 -7.98 -5.20 -10.28
C SER A 4 -6.97 -4.62 -9.32
N ILE A 5 -5.67 -4.63 -9.67
CA ILE A 5 -4.70 -3.84 -8.92
C ILE A 5 -5.06 -2.37 -9.12
N CYS A 6 -5.36 -1.68 -8.02
CA CYS A 6 -5.67 -0.25 -8.03
C CYS A 6 -4.41 0.53 -7.69
N TYR A 7 -4.03 1.45 -8.56
CA TYR A 7 -2.93 2.38 -8.38
C TYR A 7 -3.49 3.76 -8.05
N ILE A 8 -2.86 4.47 -7.12
CA ILE A 8 -3.27 5.83 -6.75
C ILE A 8 -2.87 6.82 -7.84
N VAL A 9 -1.62 6.76 -8.32
CA VAL A 9 -1.19 7.61 -9.44
C VAL A 9 -1.47 6.90 -10.75
N PRO A 10 -2.39 7.44 -11.60
CA PRO A 10 -2.72 6.84 -12.88
C PRO A 10 -1.53 6.84 -13.85
N PRO A 11 -1.37 5.82 -14.71
CA PRO A 11 -0.24 5.71 -15.62
C PRO A 11 -0.06 6.90 -16.56
N HIS A 12 -1.12 7.61 -16.93
CA HIS A 12 -1.02 8.76 -17.83
C HIS A 12 -0.29 9.94 -17.17
N ILE A 13 -0.43 10.13 -15.85
CA ILE A 13 0.32 11.16 -15.11
C ILE A 13 1.81 10.83 -15.13
N LEU A 14 2.19 9.59 -14.80
CA LEU A 14 3.59 9.16 -14.85
C LEU A 14 4.17 9.27 -16.27
N ARG A 15 3.39 8.98 -17.32
CA ARG A 15 3.83 9.18 -18.73
C ARG A 15 4.07 10.64 -19.06
N GLU A 16 3.26 11.57 -18.54
CA GLU A 16 3.49 13.01 -18.75
C GLU A 16 4.72 13.51 -18.00
N ILE A 17 4.98 13.02 -16.79
CA ILE A 17 6.22 13.29 -16.06
C ILE A 17 7.43 12.75 -16.82
N ALA A 18 7.35 11.52 -17.34
CA ALA A 18 8.40 10.93 -18.17
C ALA A 18 8.71 11.72 -19.44
N LYS A 19 7.74 12.46 -19.99
CA LYS A 19 7.94 13.31 -21.18
C LYS A 19 8.49 14.70 -20.81
N LYS A 20 7.98 15.32 -19.76
CA LYS A 20 8.16 16.75 -19.46
C LYS A 20 9.08 17.03 -18.28
N GLY A 21 9.33 16.06 -17.40
CA GLY A 21 10.14 16.19 -16.21
C GLY A 21 11.62 16.42 -16.51
N ASN A 22 12.38 16.76 -15.48
CA ASN A 22 13.85 16.76 -15.54
C ASN A 22 14.38 15.31 -15.64
N ASN A 23 15.71 15.15 -15.75
CA ASN A 23 16.31 13.82 -15.98
C ASN A 23 15.99 12.83 -14.85
N SER A 24 16.02 13.27 -13.60
CA SER A 24 15.70 12.41 -12.44
C SER A 24 14.22 12.04 -12.42
N GLN A 25 13.33 13.00 -12.56
CA GLN A 25 11.89 12.79 -12.59
C GLN A 25 11.44 11.83 -13.70
N ARG A 26 12.06 11.95 -14.90
CA ARG A 26 11.82 11.02 -16.02
C ARG A 26 12.24 9.61 -15.66
N ALA A 27 13.41 9.43 -15.06
CA ALA A 27 13.93 8.13 -14.67
C ALA A 27 13.02 7.46 -13.64
N TRP A 28 12.60 8.19 -12.60
CA TRP A 28 11.72 7.68 -11.54
C TRP A 28 10.32 7.35 -12.04
N ALA A 29 9.74 8.21 -12.89
CA ALA A 29 8.44 7.95 -13.50
C ALA A 29 8.46 6.70 -14.40
N LEU A 30 9.50 6.49 -15.20
CA LEU A 30 9.67 5.29 -16.03
C LEU A 30 9.87 4.04 -15.16
N GLN A 31 10.65 4.13 -14.10
CA GLN A 31 10.84 3.05 -13.13
C GLN A 31 9.51 2.66 -12.48
N THR A 32 8.76 3.63 -11.97
CA THR A 32 7.44 3.42 -11.37
C THR A 32 6.47 2.77 -12.36
N LEU A 33 6.44 3.22 -13.62
CA LEU A 33 5.63 2.59 -14.68
C LEU A 33 6.03 1.14 -14.91
N THR A 34 7.32 0.83 -15.02
CA THR A 34 7.83 -0.52 -15.26
C THR A 34 7.43 -1.48 -14.14
N ILE A 35 7.59 -1.06 -12.89
CA ILE A 35 7.20 -1.85 -11.72
C ILE A 35 5.67 -2.08 -11.71
N SER A 36 4.90 -1.03 -11.96
CA SER A 36 3.43 -1.11 -12.02
C SER A 36 2.94 -2.08 -13.09
N GLU A 37 3.58 -2.13 -14.26
CA GLU A 37 3.23 -3.08 -15.32
C GLU A 37 3.56 -4.54 -14.94
N GLN A 38 4.64 -4.79 -14.21
CA GLN A 38 4.99 -6.13 -13.72
C GLN A 38 3.90 -6.71 -12.81
N PHE A 39 3.31 -5.88 -11.95
CA PHE A 39 2.20 -6.32 -11.09
C PHE A 39 0.91 -6.58 -11.88
N ARG A 40 0.64 -5.81 -12.94
CA ARG A 40 -0.53 -6.05 -13.81
C ARG A 40 -0.50 -7.41 -14.48
N GLY A 41 0.68 -7.92 -14.83
CA GLY A 41 0.87 -9.24 -15.45
C GLY A 41 0.72 -10.43 -14.48
N ARG A 42 0.81 -10.21 -13.16
CA ARG A 42 0.78 -11.29 -12.14
C ARG A 42 -0.62 -11.58 -11.58
N ARG A 43 -1.68 -11.25 -12.27
CA ARG A 43 -3.08 -11.29 -11.80
C ARG A 43 -3.61 -12.64 -11.29
N GLU A 44 -2.93 -13.77 -11.47
CA GLU A 44 -3.54 -15.09 -11.29
C GLU A 44 -3.12 -15.88 -10.04
N VAL A 45 -2.10 -15.46 -9.29
CA VAL A 45 -1.50 -16.35 -8.28
C VAL A 45 -1.90 -16.05 -6.83
N VAL A 46 -2.41 -14.88 -6.51
CA VAL A 46 -2.64 -14.44 -5.11
C VAL A 46 -3.96 -14.96 -4.51
N SER A 47 -4.84 -15.56 -5.30
CA SER A 47 -6.19 -15.96 -4.87
C SER A 47 -6.28 -17.26 -4.03
N LEU A 48 -5.17 -17.90 -3.68
CA LEU A 48 -5.17 -19.24 -3.06
C LEU A 48 -4.59 -19.29 -1.64
N MET A 49 -4.34 -18.19 -0.98
CA MET A 49 -3.96 -18.25 0.45
C MET A 49 -5.20 -18.55 1.30
N PRO A 50 -5.18 -19.62 2.12
CA PRO A 50 -6.30 -19.89 3.01
C PRO A 50 -6.42 -18.74 4.01
N THR A 51 -7.59 -18.12 4.05
CA THR A 51 -7.95 -17.15 5.07
C THR A 51 -7.89 -17.86 6.42
N VAL A 52 -6.90 -17.59 7.24
CA VAL A 52 -6.91 -18.02 8.64
C VAL A 52 -8.14 -17.40 9.26
N PHE A 53 -9.02 -18.24 9.83
CA PHE A 53 -10.30 -17.79 10.40
C PHE A 53 -10.07 -16.61 11.33
N ALA A 54 -10.60 -15.46 10.94
CA ALA A 54 -10.53 -14.26 11.73
C ALA A 54 -11.49 -14.35 12.90
N VAL A 55 -11.06 -13.95 14.08
CA VAL A 55 -11.96 -13.72 15.20
C VAL A 55 -12.86 -12.56 14.82
N ALA A 56 -14.17 -12.77 14.85
CA ALA A 56 -15.13 -11.76 14.42
C ALA A 56 -15.04 -10.52 15.32
N GLY A 57 -14.87 -9.35 14.71
CA GLY A 57 -14.95 -8.06 15.40
C GLY A 57 -13.65 -7.52 15.98
N GLU A 58 -12.49 -8.14 15.72
CA GLU A 58 -11.20 -7.62 16.16
C GLU A 58 -10.44 -6.92 15.04
N LYS A 59 -9.99 -5.69 15.31
CA LYS A 59 -9.07 -4.95 14.46
C LYS A 59 -7.71 -5.65 14.46
N ARG A 60 -7.15 -5.90 13.30
CA ARG A 60 -5.82 -6.53 13.15
C ARG A 60 -5.06 -5.87 12.04
N ARG A 61 -4.00 -5.17 12.42
CA ARG A 61 -3.14 -4.41 11.51
C ARG A 61 -1.72 -4.92 11.57
N THR A 62 -1.04 -4.89 10.43
CA THR A 62 0.36 -5.26 10.35
C THR A 62 1.06 -4.35 9.35
N VAL A 63 2.15 -3.72 9.75
CA VAL A 63 2.98 -2.88 8.88
C VAL A 63 4.34 -3.52 8.69
N TYR A 64 4.76 -3.60 7.44
CA TYR A 64 6.06 -4.10 7.01
C TYR A 64 6.87 -2.97 6.38
N ASP A 65 8.19 -3.08 6.46
CA ASP A 65 9.15 -2.17 5.83
C ASP A 65 9.89 -2.89 4.70
N ALA A 66 9.78 -2.39 3.49
CA ALA A 66 10.50 -2.90 2.32
C ALA A 66 11.94 -2.38 2.21
N LYS A 67 12.35 -1.42 3.06
CA LYS A 67 13.71 -0.83 3.09
C LYS A 67 14.17 -0.33 1.72
N SER A 68 13.29 0.37 1.03
CA SER A 68 13.46 0.84 -0.36
C SER A 68 13.69 -0.30 -1.38
N GLY A 69 13.40 -1.54 -0.99
CA GLY A 69 13.44 -2.72 -1.86
C GLY A 69 12.10 -3.00 -2.54
N TYR A 70 12.07 -4.06 -3.34
CA TYR A 70 10.89 -4.48 -4.12
C TYR A 70 10.32 -5.84 -3.69
N VAL A 71 10.79 -6.38 -2.57
CA VAL A 71 10.35 -7.67 -2.03
C VAL A 71 9.22 -7.44 -1.04
N LEU A 72 8.06 -8.04 -1.28
CA LEU A 72 6.89 -7.97 -0.42
C LEU A 72 6.74 -9.27 0.41
N PRO A 73 6.25 -9.14 1.65
CA PRO A 73 5.84 -7.91 2.35
C PRO A 73 6.98 -7.09 2.94
N GLY A 74 8.22 -7.58 2.98
CA GLY A 74 9.35 -6.97 3.65
C GLY A 74 9.52 -7.43 5.10
N THR A 75 10.11 -6.60 5.94
CA THR A 75 10.37 -6.88 7.36
C THR A 75 9.18 -6.38 8.21
N LEU A 76 8.64 -7.22 9.09
CA LEU A 76 7.63 -6.80 10.07
C LEU A 76 8.21 -5.74 10.99
N VAL A 77 7.53 -4.59 11.13
CA VAL A 77 7.97 -3.47 11.95
C VAL A 77 6.94 -3.01 12.98
N ARG A 78 5.63 -3.26 12.73
CA ARG A 78 4.58 -2.94 13.71
C ARG A 78 3.38 -3.88 13.54
N GLY A 79 2.99 -4.57 14.62
CA GLY A 79 1.78 -5.39 14.70
C GLY A 79 0.65 -4.70 15.45
N GLU A 80 -0.51 -5.36 15.55
CA GLU A 80 -1.64 -4.82 16.31
C GLU A 80 -1.28 -4.67 17.78
N GLY A 81 -1.54 -3.49 18.34
CA GLY A 81 -1.25 -3.17 19.73
C GLY A 81 0.20 -2.76 20.03
N ASP A 82 1.10 -2.85 19.05
CA ASP A 82 2.47 -2.39 19.24
C ASP A 82 2.54 -0.86 19.33
N PRO A 83 3.48 -0.32 20.13
CA PRO A 83 3.67 1.13 20.24
C PRO A 83 4.13 1.75 18.91
N SER A 84 4.06 3.09 18.84
CA SER A 84 4.66 3.86 17.74
C SER A 84 6.13 3.51 17.57
N THR A 85 6.56 3.36 16.33
CA THR A 85 7.95 3.04 15.99
C THR A 85 8.85 4.27 15.94
N GLY A 86 8.25 5.46 15.82
CA GLY A 86 8.92 6.72 15.52
C GLY A 86 9.23 6.92 14.04
N ASP A 87 9.00 5.91 13.21
CA ASP A 87 9.01 6.04 11.76
C ASP A 87 7.64 6.56 11.30
N VAL A 88 7.66 7.75 10.70
CA VAL A 88 6.42 8.47 10.34
C VAL A 88 5.59 7.69 9.32
N ALA A 89 6.22 7.03 8.33
CA ALA A 89 5.50 6.27 7.32
C ALA A 89 4.84 5.02 7.91
N VAL A 90 5.53 4.33 8.82
CA VAL A 90 5.00 3.17 9.54
C VAL A 90 3.80 3.57 10.39
N ASP A 91 3.94 4.67 11.14
CA ASP A 91 2.91 5.11 12.09
C ASP A 91 1.68 5.67 11.33
N GLU A 92 1.88 6.44 10.25
CA GLU A 92 0.81 6.91 9.37
C GLU A 92 0.04 5.73 8.73
N ALA A 93 0.75 4.73 8.19
CA ALA A 93 0.12 3.55 7.61
C ALA A 93 -0.70 2.77 8.65
N TYR A 94 -0.15 2.56 9.84
CA TYR A 94 -0.83 1.88 10.92
C TYR A 94 -2.11 2.60 11.36
N ASP A 95 -2.06 3.92 11.50
CA ASP A 95 -3.20 4.74 11.91
C ASP A 95 -4.27 4.79 10.82
N GLY A 96 -3.86 4.92 9.55
CA GLY A 96 -4.76 4.91 8.41
C GLY A 96 -5.49 3.58 8.22
N LEU A 97 -4.80 2.44 8.36
CA LEU A 97 -5.44 1.12 8.38
C LEU A 97 -6.46 1.01 9.52
N GLY A 98 -6.14 1.61 10.68
CA GLY A 98 -7.06 1.68 11.82
C GLY A 98 -8.33 2.47 11.49
N ALA A 99 -8.16 3.66 10.92
CA ALA A 99 -9.28 4.52 10.50
C ALA A 99 -10.15 3.82 9.43
N THR A 100 -9.54 3.11 8.50
CA THR A 100 -10.26 2.32 7.49
C THR A 100 -11.11 1.23 8.14
N TYR A 101 -10.54 0.44 9.06
CA TYR A 101 -11.31 -0.55 9.81
C TYR A 101 -12.50 0.08 10.54
N ASP A 102 -12.25 1.19 11.26
CA ASP A 102 -13.27 1.86 12.08
C ASP A 102 -14.39 2.44 11.20
N LEU A 103 -14.07 2.97 10.03
CA LEU A 103 -15.06 3.42 9.04
C LEU A 103 -15.97 2.28 8.61
N TYR A 104 -15.38 1.16 8.17
CA TYR A 104 -16.16 0.00 7.73
C TYR A 104 -17.02 -0.58 8.87
N LYS A 105 -16.49 -0.59 10.10
CA LYS A 105 -17.23 -1.09 11.25
C LYS A 105 -18.33 -0.14 11.68
N SER A 106 -18.06 1.16 11.82
CA SER A 106 -19.00 2.12 12.39
C SER A 106 -20.10 2.57 11.41
N VAL A 107 -19.75 2.72 10.12
CA VAL A 107 -20.68 3.24 9.10
C VAL A 107 -21.45 2.12 8.40
N PHE A 108 -20.78 1.00 8.12
CA PHE A 108 -21.34 -0.08 7.32
C PHE A 108 -21.62 -1.36 8.12
N ASP A 109 -21.34 -1.36 9.44
CA ASP A 109 -21.43 -2.53 10.34
C ASP A 109 -20.71 -3.79 9.79
N ARG A 110 -19.61 -3.57 9.07
CA ARG A 110 -18.81 -4.65 8.49
C ARG A 110 -17.64 -5.03 9.39
N ASN A 111 -17.31 -6.30 9.38
CA ASN A 111 -16.11 -6.82 10.02
C ASN A 111 -14.92 -6.71 9.04
N SER A 112 -14.19 -5.58 9.09
CA SER A 112 -13.13 -5.23 8.15
C SER A 112 -13.63 -4.97 6.71
N ILE A 113 -12.73 -4.75 5.77
CA ILE A 113 -13.05 -4.37 4.39
C ILE A 113 -13.76 -5.48 3.59
N ASP A 114 -13.55 -6.75 3.96
CA ASP A 114 -14.13 -7.90 3.29
C ASP A 114 -15.39 -8.46 4.00
N ASP A 115 -15.78 -7.85 5.13
CA ASP A 115 -16.84 -8.32 6.02
C ASP A 115 -16.62 -9.72 6.63
N ARG A 116 -15.37 -10.18 6.63
CA ARG A 116 -14.95 -11.49 7.16
C ARG A 116 -13.80 -11.39 8.16
N GLY A 117 -13.44 -10.16 8.57
CA GLY A 117 -12.35 -9.91 9.51
C GLY A 117 -10.98 -10.02 8.88
N MET A 118 -10.83 -9.61 7.63
CA MET A 118 -9.54 -9.57 6.95
C MET A 118 -8.55 -8.73 7.75
N ARG A 119 -7.34 -9.27 7.95
CA ARG A 119 -6.24 -8.50 8.52
C ARG A 119 -5.83 -7.42 7.53
N LEU A 120 -5.61 -6.21 8.04
CA LEU A 120 -5.18 -5.07 7.24
C LEU A 120 -3.65 -5.00 7.26
N ASP A 121 -3.05 -5.50 6.21
CA ASP A 121 -1.59 -5.50 6.02
C ASP A 121 -1.17 -4.34 5.12
N SER A 122 -0.04 -3.73 5.44
CA SER A 122 0.60 -2.74 4.58
C SER A 122 2.12 -2.90 4.55
N THR A 123 2.72 -2.41 3.46
CA THR A 123 4.17 -2.26 3.33
C THR A 123 4.49 -0.82 3.02
N VAL A 124 5.41 -0.23 3.78
CA VAL A 124 5.95 1.12 3.55
C VAL A 124 7.35 1.06 2.96
N HIS A 125 7.88 2.20 2.54
CA HIS A 125 9.21 2.33 1.95
C HIS A 125 9.44 1.37 0.77
N TYR A 126 8.40 1.21 -0.07
CA TYR A 126 8.48 0.32 -1.21
C TYR A 126 9.19 1.00 -2.38
N GLY A 127 10.33 0.47 -2.77
CA GLY A 127 11.14 0.97 -3.87
C GLY A 127 11.81 2.32 -3.58
N ALA A 128 12.98 2.55 -4.17
CA ALA A 128 13.62 3.86 -4.12
C ALA A 128 12.92 4.83 -5.06
N ASN A 129 12.45 5.99 -4.55
CA ASN A 129 11.73 7.02 -5.33
C ASN A 129 10.52 6.45 -6.11
N TYR A 130 9.77 5.56 -5.46
CA TYR A 130 8.59 4.96 -6.08
C TYR A 130 7.38 5.89 -5.93
N ASP A 131 6.93 6.45 -7.06
CA ASP A 131 5.90 7.48 -7.13
C ASP A 131 4.50 6.90 -7.20
N ASN A 132 4.17 5.97 -6.32
CA ASN A 132 2.84 5.40 -6.26
C ASN A 132 2.53 4.70 -4.94
N ALA A 133 1.24 4.39 -4.75
CA ALA A 133 0.74 3.38 -3.84
C ALA A 133 -0.26 2.49 -4.57
N PHE A 134 -0.43 1.24 -4.11
CA PHE A 134 -1.33 0.30 -4.73
C PHE A 134 -1.80 -0.80 -3.78
N TRP A 135 -2.99 -1.33 -4.07
CA TRP A 135 -3.49 -2.57 -3.50
C TRP A 135 -3.08 -3.74 -4.40
N ASN A 136 -2.38 -4.74 -3.84
CA ASN A 136 -1.92 -5.90 -4.61
C ASN A 136 -2.86 -7.11 -4.57
N GLY A 137 -3.99 -6.99 -3.88
CA GLY A 137 -4.95 -8.07 -3.65
C GLY A 137 -4.94 -8.62 -2.22
N SER A 138 -3.89 -8.34 -1.44
CA SER A 138 -3.75 -8.80 -0.05
C SER A 138 -3.28 -7.73 0.92
N GLN A 139 -2.59 -6.70 0.44
CA GLN A 139 -2.03 -5.63 1.26
C GLN A 139 -1.95 -4.32 0.48
N MET A 140 -1.93 -3.20 1.21
CA MET A 140 -1.54 -1.90 0.66
C MET A 140 -0.03 -1.79 0.59
N VAL A 141 0.48 -1.17 -0.48
CA VAL A 141 1.91 -0.95 -0.69
C VAL A 141 2.15 0.52 -0.98
N PHE A 142 3.01 1.16 -0.19
CA PHE A 142 3.25 2.60 -0.24
C PHE A 142 4.70 2.89 -0.60
N GLY A 143 4.89 3.69 -1.66
CA GLY A 143 6.16 4.36 -1.95
C GLY A 143 6.33 5.64 -1.16
N ASP A 144 7.58 6.11 -1.06
CA ASP A 144 7.90 7.38 -0.41
C ASP A 144 7.79 8.58 -1.34
N GLY A 145 7.60 8.31 -2.64
CA GLY A 145 7.66 9.34 -3.66
C GLY A 145 9.10 9.77 -3.97
N ASP A 146 9.22 10.66 -4.94
CA ASP A 146 10.51 11.23 -5.38
C ASP A 146 10.99 12.42 -4.52
N GLY A 147 10.13 12.90 -3.61
CA GLY A 147 10.37 14.06 -2.76
C GLY A 147 10.25 15.41 -3.47
N GLU A 148 10.08 15.43 -4.80
CA GLU A 148 9.93 16.64 -5.63
C GLU A 148 8.49 16.85 -6.08
N ILE A 149 7.91 15.89 -6.82
CA ILE A 149 6.52 15.93 -7.31
C ILE A 149 5.61 15.22 -6.32
N PHE A 150 6.05 14.07 -5.83
CA PHE A 150 5.32 13.27 -4.86
C PHE A 150 6.08 13.14 -3.56
N GLN A 151 5.33 13.18 -2.46
CA GLN A 151 5.81 12.83 -1.12
C GLN A 151 5.37 11.40 -0.78
N ARG A 152 5.76 10.89 0.41
CA ARG A 152 5.33 9.57 0.86
C ARG A 152 3.81 9.43 0.80
N PHE A 153 3.33 8.33 0.28
CA PHE A 153 1.92 8.09 0.03
C PHE A 153 1.11 7.75 1.29
N THR A 154 1.77 7.41 2.40
CA THR A 154 1.13 7.21 3.71
C THR A 154 0.59 8.49 4.35
N LYS A 155 1.02 9.67 3.86
CA LYS A 155 0.65 10.98 4.40
C LYS A 155 -0.82 11.33 4.19
N SER A 156 -1.47 10.71 3.21
CA SER A 156 -2.86 10.97 2.83
C SER A 156 -3.75 9.80 3.23
N ILE A 157 -4.68 10.04 4.14
CA ILE A 157 -5.59 9.00 4.65
C ILE A 157 -6.54 8.45 3.56
N ASP A 158 -6.81 9.21 2.53
CA ASP A 158 -7.62 8.79 1.38
C ASP A 158 -6.87 7.87 0.40
N VAL A 159 -5.58 7.66 0.64
CA VAL A 159 -4.74 6.67 -0.07
C VAL A 159 -4.71 5.33 0.66
N ILE A 160 -4.92 5.32 1.96
CA ILE A 160 -4.95 4.15 2.85
C ILE A 160 -6.38 3.61 2.94
#